data_237ea030958832ad63b969a1049fce9b
#
_entry.id   237ea030958832ad63b969a1049fce9b
#
_cell.length_a   1.000
_cell.length_b   1.000
_cell.length_c   1.000
_cell.angle_alpha   90.00
_cell.angle_beta   90.00
_cell.angle_gamma   90.00
#
_symmetry.space_group_name_H-M   'P 1'
#
loop_
_entity.id
_entity.type
_entity.pdbx_description
1 polymer ?
#
loop_
_entity_poly.entity_id
_entity_poly.type
_entity_poly.pdbx_seq_one_letter_code
_entity_poly.pdbx_strand_id
1 'polypeptide(L)' 'ADALAQAAAVRYAKRRGLGPFRDPARRAERRDRDLMALVRQGFSFPLARRVVDADADADDGEPLDDPLR' A
#
# COMPACT_ATOMS: atom_id res chain seq x y z
N ALA A 1 10.79 0.51 14.22
CA ALA A 1 11.14 -0.24 13.14
C ALA A 1 9.98 -0.62 12.29
N ASP A 2 8.92 -1.16 12.87
CA ASP A 2 7.79 -1.52 12.07
C ASP A 2 7.16 -0.31 11.44
N ALA A 3 7.07 0.77 12.15
CA ALA A 3 6.43 1.96 11.63
C ALA A 3 7.18 2.50 10.42
N LEU A 4 8.50 2.45 10.47
CA LEU A 4 9.30 2.91 9.36
C LEU A 4 9.13 2.00 8.16
N ALA A 5 9.12 0.70 8.40
CA ALA A 5 8.96 -0.26 7.32
C ALA A 5 7.60 -0.11 6.69
N GLN A 6 6.59 0.11 7.51
CA GLN A 6 5.25 0.26 7.00
C GLN A 6 5.13 1.53 6.15
N ALA A 7 5.71 2.62 6.62
CA ALA A 7 5.67 3.86 5.86
C ALA A 7 6.38 3.71 4.53
N ALA A 8 7.49 3.00 4.53
CA ALA A 8 8.24 2.76 3.30
C ALA A 8 7.44 1.91 2.34
N ALA A 9 6.78 0.88 2.86
CA ALA A 9 5.99 -0.01 2.03
C ALA A 9 4.80 0.73 1.40
N VAL A 10 4.16 1.57 2.19
CA VAL A 10 3.04 2.35 1.68
C VAL A 10 3.50 3.31 0.61
N ARG A 11 4.64 3.94 0.84
CA ARG A 11 5.18 4.88 -0.12
C ARG A 11 5.53 4.17 -1.43
N TYR A 12 6.10 2.98 -1.32
CA TYR A 12 6.45 2.20 -2.49
C TYR A 12 5.18 1.81 -3.25
N ALA A 13 4.17 1.34 -2.52
CA ALA A 13 2.91 0.93 -3.14
C ALA A 13 2.23 2.10 -3.83
N LYS A 14 2.28 3.26 -3.21
CA LYS A 14 1.67 4.43 -3.76
C LYS A 14 2.35 4.83 -5.06
N ARG A 15 3.66 4.81 -5.06
CA ARG A 15 4.42 5.18 -6.23
C ARG A 15 4.19 4.23 -7.39
N ARG A 16 4.02 2.95 -7.11
CA ARG A 16 3.82 1.98 -8.15
C ARG A 16 2.36 1.67 -8.44
N GLY A 17 1.45 2.24 -7.69
CA GLY A 17 0.03 1.97 -7.87
C GLY A 17 -0.34 0.55 -7.51
N LEU A 18 0.14 0.07 -6.38
CA LEU A 18 -0.15 -1.28 -5.94
C LEU A 18 -1.22 -1.28 -4.85
N GLY A 19 -1.90 -2.40 -4.72
CA GLY A 19 -2.88 -2.58 -3.64
C GLY A 19 -3.94 -1.49 -3.63
N PRO A 20 -4.09 -0.79 -2.52
CA PRO A 20 -5.15 0.21 -2.40
C PRO A 20 -4.99 1.39 -3.35
N PHE A 21 -3.79 1.54 -3.93
CA PHE A 21 -3.54 2.64 -4.84
C PHE A 21 -3.73 2.25 -6.29
N ARG A 22 -4.20 1.04 -6.52
CA ARG A 22 -4.49 0.56 -7.85
C ARG A 22 -5.95 0.84 -8.15
N ASP A 23 -6.34 0.90 -9.41
CA ASP A 23 -7.72 1.05 -9.81
C ASP A 23 -8.55 0.07 -9.02
N PRO A 24 -9.56 0.51 -8.30
CA PRO A 24 -10.36 -0.38 -7.46
C PRO A 24 -10.90 -1.59 -8.20
N ALA A 25 -11.21 -1.44 -9.46
CA ALA A 25 -11.76 -2.55 -10.24
C ALA A 25 -10.75 -3.66 -10.44
N ARG A 26 -9.47 -3.36 -10.25
CA ARG A 26 -8.45 -4.35 -10.46
C ARG A 26 -7.78 -4.83 -9.21
N ARG A 27 -8.15 -4.30 -8.08
CA ARG A 27 -7.47 -4.64 -6.83
C ARG A 27 -7.52 -6.13 -6.54
N ALA A 28 -8.69 -6.72 -6.63
CA ALA A 28 -8.83 -8.13 -6.28
C ALA A 28 -8.06 -9.01 -7.23
N GLU A 29 -8.15 -8.72 -8.49
CA GLU A 29 -7.52 -9.57 -9.46
C GLU A 29 -6.00 -9.44 -9.43
N ARG A 30 -5.45 -8.34 -8.95
CA ARG A 30 -4.03 -8.17 -8.90
C ARG A 30 -3.43 -8.29 -7.50
N ARG A 31 -4.26 -8.66 -6.56
CA ARG A 31 -3.83 -8.71 -5.17
C ARG A 31 -2.57 -9.54 -4.96
N ASP A 32 -2.54 -10.74 -5.50
CA ASP A 32 -1.40 -11.61 -5.28
C ASP A 32 -0.14 -11.05 -5.95
N ARG A 33 -0.30 -10.48 -7.08
CA ARG A 33 0.82 -9.90 -7.80
C ARG A 33 1.39 -8.71 -7.02
N ASP A 34 0.52 -7.87 -6.46
CA ASP A 34 0.94 -6.71 -5.70
C ASP A 34 1.63 -7.14 -4.41
N LEU A 35 1.09 -8.20 -3.79
CA LEU A 35 1.67 -8.73 -2.59
C LEU A 35 3.10 -9.20 -2.86
N MET A 36 3.28 -9.96 -3.90
CA MET A 36 4.60 -10.46 -4.23
C MET A 36 5.56 -9.35 -4.63
N ALA A 37 5.05 -8.30 -5.23
CA ALA A 37 5.89 -7.18 -5.59
C ALA A 37 6.51 -6.55 -4.35
N LEU A 38 5.73 -6.43 -3.28
CA LEU A 38 6.24 -5.89 -2.04
C LEU A 38 7.22 -6.85 -1.37
N VAL A 39 6.91 -8.13 -1.41
CA VAL A 39 7.80 -9.13 -0.81
C VAL A 39 9.15 -9.13 -1.54
N ARG A 40 9.12 -9.04 -2.86
CA ARG A 40 10.32 -9.02 -3.63
C ARG A 40 11.14 -7.80 -3.35
N GLN A 41 10.53 -6.72 -2.96
CA GLN A 41 11.20 -5.49 -2.65
C GLN A 41 11.90 -5.58 -1.29
N GLY A 42 11.61 -6.60 -0.52
CA GLY A 42 12.23 -6.77 0.78
C GLY A 42 11.32 -6.59 1.97
N PHE A 43 10.06 -6.33 1.76
CA PHE A 43 9.14 -6.17 2.88
C PHE A 43 8.65 -7.54 3.32
N SER A 44 8.41 -7.72 4.60
CA SER A 44 7.98 -9.01 5.12
C SER A 44 6.57 -9.32 4.60
N PHE A 45 6.26 -10.60 4.56
CA PHE A 45 4.98 -11.04 4.06
C PHE A 45 3.81 -10.44 4.88
N PRO A 46 3.85 -10.47 6.21
CA PRO A 46 2.76 -9.88 6.99
C PRO A 46 2.59 -8.39 6.70
N LEU A 47 3.69 -7.68 6.53
CA LEU A 47 3.63 -6.26 6.23
C LEU A 47 3.06 -6.05 4.84
N ALA A 48 3.50 -6.84 3.88
CA ALA A 48 3.02 -6.73 2.51
C ALA A 48 1.52 -6.96 2.47
N ARG A 49 1.04 -7.96 3.20
CA ARG A 49 -0.37 -8.25 3.24
C ARG A 49 -1.16 -7.09 3.81
N ARG A 50 -0.63 -6.51 4.87
CA ARG A 50 -1.30 -5.40 5.52
C ARG A 50 -1.43 -4.23 4.56
N VAL A 51 -0.38 -3.95 3.82
CA VAL A 51 -0.40 -2.83 2.89
C VAL A 51 -1.34 -3.09 1.72
N VAL A 52 -1.28 -4.29 1.17
CA VAL A 52 -2.09 -4.61 0.01
C VAL A 52 -3.57 -4.65 0.35
N ASP A 53 -3.89 -5.10 1.55
CA ASP A 53 -5.28 -5.20 1.95
C ASP A 53 -5.82 -3.93 2.61
N ALA A 54 -5.00 -2.93 2.78
CA ALA A 54 -5.45 -1.71 3.41
C ALA A 54 -6.41 -0.96 2.50
N ASP A 55 -7.25 -0.13 3.10
CA ASP A 55 -8.16 0.64 2.35
C ASP A 55 -7.50 1.94 1.99
N ALA A 56 -7.64 2.40 0.81
CA ALA A 56 -7.06 3.65 0.40
C ALA A 56 -7.61 4.79 1.25
N ASP A 57 -8.87 4.71 1.58
CA ASP A 57 -9.47 5.72 2.40
C ASP A 57 -8.90 5.75 3.79
N ALA A 58 -8.69 4.61 4.36
CA ALA A 58 -8.14 4.51 5.67
C ALA A 58 -6.75 5.09 5.66
N ASP A 59 -6.05 4.84 4.60
CA ASP A 59 -4.73 5.28 4.49
C ASP A 59 -4.68 6.75 4.33
N ASP A 60 -5.61 7.35 3.67
CA ASP A 60 -5.57 8.66 3.48
C ASP A 60 -5.87 9.37 4.66
N GLY A 61 -6.21 8.72 5.61
CA GLY A 61 -6.50 9.31 6.80
C GLY A 61 -5.73 10.47 7.13
N GLU A 62 -4.71 10.65 6.70
CA GLU A 62 -3.99 11.67 6.99
C GLU A 62 -4.21 12.62 6.14
N PRO A 63 -4.75 13.14 6.15
CA PRO A 63 -4.97 13.97 5.26
C PRO A 63 -4.58 15.18 5.40
N LEU A 64 -4.68 15.32 5.67
CA LEU A 64 -4.38 16.24 5.72
C LEU A 64 -3.71 16.88 5.04
N ASP A 65 -3.36 16.60 4.83
CA ASP A 65 -2.49 17.09 4.14
C ASP A 65 -2.95 17.83 3.16
N ASP A 66 -3.63 17.98 2.91
CA ASP A 66 -3.93 18.60 1.84
C ASP A 66 -4.83 19.46 2.06
N PRO A 67 -4.80 19.95 2.59
CA PRO A 67 -5.57 20.78 2.93
C PRO A 67 -5.81 21.78 2.05
N LEU A 68 -5.30 22.10 1.71
CA LEU A 68 -5.49 22.97 0.95
C LEU A 68 -6.06 22.56 -0.06
N ARG A 69 -6.18 21.65 -0.05
CA ARG A 69 -6.60 21.13 -1.05
C ARG A 69 -7.70 21.58 -1.16
#